data_f559366b53f96a08a2687897393f0908
#
_entry.id   f559366b53f96a08a2687897393f0908
#
_cell.length_a   1.000
_cell.length_b   1.000
_cell.length_c   1.000
_cell.angle_alpha   90.00
_cell.angle_beta   90.00
_cell.angle_gamma   90.00
#
_symmetry.space_group_name_H-M   'P 1'
#
loop_
_entity.id
_entity.type
_entity.pdbx_description
1 polymer ?
#
loop_
_entity_poly.entity_id
_entity_poly.type
_entity_poly.pdbx_seq_one_letter_code
_entity_poly.pdbx_strand_id
1 'polypeptide(L)'
;MKKIILQLIIVLVFILLKVEGVYSSSPMNYYNITTFEGLPSNTVNAIKKDASGFIWIGTKVGLCRFDGCEVKTYPLLSEDDIWSIEELDSDTLLLGTVSGLKYFSRKTNVTVKLDIPSAIVKSIRKIADSQFLVGTEAGLYFINNHTPRQIFLE
;
A
#
# COMPACT_ATOMS: atom_id res chain seq x y z
N MET A 1 6.02 60.70 29.41
CA MET A 1 7.15 60.02 28.70
C MET A 1 7.52 58.69 29.31
N LYS A 2 7.82 58.53 30.62
CA LYS A 2 8.24 57.27 31.24
C LYS A 2 7.23 56.10 31.07
N LYS A 3 5.90 56.34 31.15
CA LYS A 3 4.86 55.31 30.97
C LYS A 3 4.79 54.78 29.55
N ILE A 4 4.99 55.62 28.54
CA ILE A 4 4.95 55.25 27.13
C ILE A 4 6.19 54.38 26.79
N ILE A 5 7.34 54.75 27.33
CA ILE A 5 8.58 53.97 27.14
C ILE A 5 8.45 52.57 27.78
N LEU A 6 7.85 52.50 28.98
CA LEU A 6 7.63 51.20 29.64
C LEU A 6 6.67 50.30 28.84
N GLN A 7 5.59 50.87 28.28
CA GLN A 7 4.67 50.11 27.41
C GLN A 7 5.35 49.61 26.15
N LEU A 8 6.20 50.41 25.51
CA LEU A 8 6.95 49.99 24.33
C LEU A 8 7.94 48.88 24.64
N ILE A 9 8.60 48.92 25.80
CA ILE A 9 9.50 47.84 26.24
C ILE A 9 8.72 46.54 26.48
N ILE A 10 7.56 46.59 27.12
CA ILE A 10 6.71 45.42 27.36
C ILE A 10 6.26 44.78 26.03
N VAL A 11 5.83 45.59 25.07
CA VAL A 11 5.44 45.11 23.74
C VAL A 11 6.63 44.50 23.00
N LEU A 12 7.81 45.09 23.07
CA LEU A 12 9.03 44.58 22.47
C LEU A 12 9.44 43.24 23.09
N VAL A 13 9.36 43.09 24.42
CA VAL A 13 9.62 41.83 25.13
C VAL A 13 8.62 40.76 24.73
N PHE A 14 7.32 41.12 24.59
CA PHE A 14 6.29 40.17 24.12
C PHE A 14 6.51 39.74 22.67
N ILE A 15 7.02 40.59 21.81
CA ILE A 15 7.39 40.25 20.42
C ILE A 15 8.61 39.31 20.41
N LEU A 16 9.61 39.58 21.25
CA LEU A 16 10.81 38.74 21.37
C LEU A 16 10.51 37.34 21.95
N LEU A 17 9.53 37.23 22.86
CA LEU A 17 9.11 35.95 23.44
C LEU A 17 8.27 35.09 22.50
N LYS A 18 7.82 35.63 21.35
CA LYS A 18 7.06 34.84 20.35
C LYS A 18 7.90 34.20 19.26
N VAL A 19 9.22 34.28 19.32
CA VAL A 19 10.14 33.72 18.30
C VAL A 19 10.84 32.49 18.84
N GLU A 20 10.10 31.55 19.42
CA GLU A 20 10.61 30.19 19.63
C GLU A 20 9.62 29.16 19.09
N GLY A 21 9.35 29.28 17.82
CA GLY A 21 8.95 28.09 17.05
C GLY A 21 10.20 27.30 16.74
N VAL A 22 10.71 26.54 17.72
CA VAL A 22 11.73 25.52 17.44
C VAL A 22 11.04 24.44 16.62
N TYR A 23 11.18 24.55 15.29
CA TYR A 23 10.93 23.42 14.41
C TYR A 23 12.03 22.39 14.70
N SER A 24 11.81 21.58 15.72
CA SER A 24 12.56 20.34 15.90
C SER A 24 12.11 19.41 14.77
N SER A 25 12.79 19.47 13.64
CA SER A 25 12.72 18.40 12.66
C SER A 25 13.45 17.21 13.31
N SER A 26 12.69 16.34 13.95
CA SER A 26 13.22 15.05 14.31
C SER A 26 13.80 14.42 13.03
N PRO A 27 15.06 13.97 13.02
CA PRO A 27 15.62 13.31 11.87
C PRO A 27 14.71 12.14 11.51
N MET A 28 14.19 12.12 10.28
CA MET A 28 13.38 11.01 9.81
C MET A 28 14.29 9.78 9.74
N ASN A 29 14.16 8.90 10.73
CA ASN A 29 14.84 7.62 10.70
C ASN A 29 14.18 6.76 9.61
N TYR A 30 14.89 6.54 8.53
CA TYR A 30 14.51 5.57 7.49
C TYR A 30 15.53 4.44 7.48
N TYR A 31 15.05 3.23 7.24
CA TYR A 31 15.89 2.09 6.92
C TYR A 31 15.36 1.43 5.66
N ASN A 32 16.26 0.85 4.90
CA ASN A 32 15.95 0.23 3.63
C ASN A 32 15.77 -1.28 3.84
N ILE A 33 14.68 -1.84 3.35
CA ILE A 33 14.44 -3.28 3.32
C ILE A 33 14.73 -3.76 1.90
N THR A 34 15.66 -4.67 1.77
CA THR A 34 16.13 -5.21 0.50
C THR A 34 16.06 -6.73 0.47
N THR A 35 16.62 -7.35 -0.56
CA THR A 35 16.76 -8.81 -0.62
C THR A 35 17.66 -9.36 0.49
N PHE A 36 18.53 -8.56 1.09
CA PHE A 36 19.32 -8.97 2.25
C PHE A 36 18.47 -9.13 3.52
N GLU A 37 17.39 -8.32 3.66
CA GLU A 37 16.44 -8.41 4.75
C GLU A 37 15.26 -9.34 4.43
N GLY A 38 15.28 -10.03 3.29
CA GLY A 38 14.32 -11.08 2.92
C GLY A 38 13.26 -10.69 1.90
N LEU A 39 13.36 -9.53 1.22
CA LEU A 39 12.48 -9.27 0.08
C LEU A 39 12.73 -10.29 -1.03
N PRO A 40 11.68 -10.79 -1.71
CA PRO A 40 11.86 -11.66 -2.88
C PRO A 40 12.59 -10.97 -4.03
N SER A 41 12.41 -9.66 -4.17
CA SER A 41 13.08 -8.81 -5.15
C SER A 41 13.13 -7.37 -4.68
N ASN A 42 14.19 -6.65 -5.05
CA ASN A 42 14.31 -5.20 -4.82
C ASN A 42 13.36 -4.36 -5.70
N THR A 43 12.75 -4.97 -6.73
CA THR A 43 11.72 -4.31 -7.53
C THR A 43 10.38 -4.50 -6.86
N VAL A 44 9.94 -3.48 -6.14
CA VAL A 44 8.65 -3.44 -5.45
C VAL A 44 7.63 -2.72 -6.33
N ASN A 45 6.53 -3.39 -6.68
CA ASN A 45 5.47 -2.84 -7.53
C ASN A 45 4.23 -2.44 -6.72
N ALA A 46 3.96 -3.11 -5.60
CA ALA A 46 2.77 -2.88 -4.80
C ALA A 46 3.05 -2.95 -3.31
N ILE A 47 2.40 -2.09 -2.55
CA ILE A 47 2.43 -2.09 -1.09
C ILE A 47 1.00 -1.92 -0.59
N LYS A 48 0.58 -2.76 0.34
CA LYS A 48 -0.74 -2.69 0.98
C LYS A 48 -0.62 -2.98 2.47
N LYS A 49 -1.09 -2.06 3.30
CA LYS A 49 -1.30 -2.32 4.72
C LYS A 49 -2.67 -2.96 4.90
N ASP A 50 -2.74 -4.11 5.58
CA ASP A 50 -4.00 -4.78 5.89
C ASP A 50 -4.62 -4.25 7.19
N ALA A 51 -5.85 -4.69 7.47
CA ALA A 51 -6.60 -4.30 8.66
C ALA A 51 -5.93 -4.79 9.98
N SER A 52 -5.09 -5.81 9.91
CA SER A 52 -4.32 -6.34 11.05
C SER A 52 -3.02 -5.58 11.29
N GLY A 53 -2.67 -4.65 10.40
CA GLY A 53 -1.46 -3.82 10.50
C GLY A 53 -0.24 -4.38 9.78
N PHE A 54 -0.31 -5.56 9.19
CA PHE A 54 0.76 -6.12 8.36
C PHE A 54 0.90 -5.37 7.04
N ILE A 55 2.12 -5.26 6.56
CA ILE A 55 2.42 -4.65 5.26
C ILE A 55 2.70 -5.77 4.25
N TRP A 56 1.82 -5.87 3.26
CA TRP A 56 1.97 -6.77 2.13
C TRP A 56 2.72 -6.07 1.01
N ILE A 57 3.70 -6.76 0.44
CA ILE A 57 4.61 -6.23 -0.55
C ILE A 57 4.60 -7.15 -1.76
N GLY A 58 4.12 -6.63 -2.89
CA GLY A 58 4.17 -7.28 -4.19
C GLY A 58 5.44 -6.87 -4.92
N THR A 59 6.21 -7.86 -5.33
CA THR A 59 7.46 -7.65 -6.04
C THR A 59 7.43 -8.29 -7.42
N LYS A 60 8.46 -8.03 -8.22
CA LYS A 60 8.66 -8.67 -9.51
C LYS A 60 8.79 -10.22 -9.39
N VAL A 61 9.12 -10.72 -8.20
CA VAL A 61 9.37 -12.16 -7.96
C VAL A 61 8.62 -12.60 -6.71
N GLY A 62 7.30 -12.36 -6.69
CA GLY A 62 6.43 -12.88 -5.65
C GLY A 62 5.95 -11.91 -4.59
N LEU A 63 5.25 -12.49 -3.60
CA LEU A 63 4.61 -11.82 -2.48
C LEU A 63 5.41 -12.02 -1.20
N CYS A 64 5.53 -10.98 -0.42
CA CYS A 64 5.96 -11.08 0.96
C CYS A 64 5.11 -10.21 1.90
N ARG A 65 5.24 -10.46 3.20
CA ARG A 65 4.59 -9.71 4.27
C ARG A 65 5.63 -9.26 5.28
N PHE A 66 5.58 -7.99 5.64
CA PHE A 66 6.39 -7.40 6.68
C PHE A 66 5.53 -7.10 7.90
N ASP A 67 5.99 -7.47 9.09
CA ASP A 67 5.28 -7.29 10.36
C ASP A 67 5.84 -6.15 11.23
N GLY A 68 6.85 -5.44 10.72
CA GLY A 68 7.59 -4.41 11.43
C GLY A 68 8.98 -4.86 11.87
N CYS A 69 9.26 -6.16 11.88
CA CYS A 69 10.53 -6.76 12.27
C CYS A 69 11.08 -7.70 11.20
N GLU A 70 10.24 -8.58 10.66
CA GLU A 70 10.65 -9.64 9.76
C GLU A 70 9.88 -9.63 8.44
N VAL A 71 10.53 -10.09 7.37
CA VAL A 71 9.92 -10.31 6.06
C VAL A 71 9.61 -11.80 5.89
N LYS A 72 8.33 -12.13 5.74
CA LYS A 72 7.86 -13.48 5.42
C LYS A 72 7.53 -13.57 3.94
N THR A 73 8.16 -14.50 3.22
CA THR A 73 7.90 -14.79 1.80
C THR A 73 6.87 -15.89 1.60
N TYR A 74 6.23 -15.91 0.42
CA TYR A 74 5.22 -16.90 0.05
C TYR A 74 5.65 -17.64 -1.22
N PRO A 75 6.25 -18.85 -1.10
CA PRO A 75 6.87 -19.58 -2.22
C PRO A 75 5.92 -19.91 -3.37
N LEU A 76 4.63 -20.13 -3.10
CA LEU A 76 3.63 -20.41 -4.16
C LEU A 76 3.41 -19.25 -5.14
N LEU A 77 3.94 -18.08 -4.82
CA LEU A 77 3.87 -16.88 -5.65
C LEU A 77 5.25 -16.41 -6.13
N SER A 78 6.30 -17.25 -5.98
CA SER A 78 7.68 -16.88 -6.28
C SER A 78 7.97 -16.58 -7.75
N GLU A 79 7.09 -17.01 -8.66
CA GLU A 79 7.22 -16.73 -10.10
C GLU A 79 6.26 -15.65 -10.60
N ASP A 80 5.43 -15.09 -9.69
CA ASP A 80 4.45 -14.08 -10.04
C ASP A 80 5.05 -12.68 -9.91
N ASP A 81 5.02 -11.93 -11.01
CA ASP A 81 5.22 -10.48 -10.98
C ASP A 81 3.92 -9.82 -10.51
N ILE A 82 3.92 -9.35 -9.25
CA ILE A 82 2.72 -8.82 -8.57
C ILE A 82 2.69 -7.31 -8.72
N TRP A 83 1.68 -6.79 -9.40
CA TRP A 83 1.51 -5.38 -9.73
C TRP A 83 0.55 -4.64 -8.81
N SER A 84 -0.38 -5.35 -8.20
CA SER A 84 -1.32 -4.73 -7.28
C SER A 84 -1.82 -5.72 -6.23
N ILE A 85 -2.14 -5.18 -5.06
CA ILE A 85 -2.65 -5.92 -3.90
C ILE A 85 -3.85 -5.16 -3.37
N GLU A 86 -4.97 -5.86 -3.15
CA GLU A 86 -6.13 -5.30 -2.47
C GLU A 86 -6.69 -6.31 -1.47
N GLU A 87 -7.30 -5.82 -0.39
CA GLU A 87 -7.90 -6.65 0.64
C GLU A 87 -9.37 -6.92 0.29
N LEU A 88 -9.72 -8.18 0.08
CA LEU A 88 -11.09 -8.61 -0.13
C LEU A 88 -11.82 -8.68 1.20
N ASP A 89 -11.29 -9.47 2.11
CA ASP A 89 -11.79 -9.69 3.47
C ASP A 89 -10.63 -9.97 4.45
N SER A 90 -10.95 -10.32 5.70
CA SER A 90 -9.97 -10.60 6.75
C SER A 90 -9.02 -11.76 6.46
N ASP A 91 -9.33 -12.65 5.53
CA ASP A 91 -8.49 -13.79 5.15
C ASP A 91 -7.91 -13.68 3.73
N THR A 92 -8.58 -12.98 2.82
CA THR A 92 -8.29 -13.05 1.40
C THR A 92 -7.73 -11.75 0.85
N LEU A 93 -6.64 -11.85 0.10
CA LEU A 93 -6.12 -10.78 -0.75
C LEU A 93 -6.46 -11.06 -2.22
N LEU A 94 -6.72 -9.98 -2.94
CA LEU A 94 -6.74 -9.94 -4.41
C LEU A 94 -5.38 -9.50 -4.90
N LEU A 95 -4.78 -10.31 -5.77
CA LEU A 95 -3.46 -10.05 -6.35
C LEU A 95 -3.61 -9.86 -7.86
N GLY A 96 -3.20 -8.70 -8.34
CA GLY A 96 -3.04 -8.43 -9.76
C GLY A 96 -1.63 -8.83 -10.20
N THR A 97 -1.53 -9.77 -11.14
CA THR A 97 -0.26 -10.31 -11.58
C THR A 97 -0.16 -10.32 -13.11
N VAL A 98 1.04 -10.57 -13.64
CA VAL A 98 1.25 -10.80 -15.07
C VAL A 98 0.53 -12.04 -15.59
N SER A 99 0.24 -13.01 -14.72
CA SER A 99 -0.48 -14.23 -15.06
C SER A 99 -2.00 -14.14 -14.84
N GLY A 100 -2.50 -13.00 -14.39
CA GLY A 100 -3.91 -12.71 -14.18
C GLY A 100 -4.26 -12.25 -12.78
N LEU A 101 -5.54 -12.31 -12.46
CA LEU A 101 -6.07 -12.01 -11.14
C LEU A 101 -6.09 -13.28 -10.28
N LYS A 102 -5.61 -13.16 -9.05
CA LYS A 102 -5.55 -14.27 -8.10
C LYS A 102 -6.18 -13.90 -6.77
N TYR A 103 -6.89 -14.86 -6.16
CA TYR A 103 -7.19 -14.84 -4.74
C TYR A 103 -6.05 -15.51 -3.99
N PHE A 104 -5.62 -14.93 -2.90
CA PHE A 104 -4.65 -15.50 -1.98
C PHE A 104 -5.25 -15.58 -0.59
N SER A 105 -5.41 -16.79 -0.03
CA SER A 105 -5.82 -16.98 1.35
C SER A 105 -4.63 -16.87 2.29
N ARG A 106 -4.70 -15.93 3.21
CA ARG A 106 -3.67 -15.71 4.25
C ARG A 106 -3.60 -16.87 5.24
N LYS A 107 -4.73 -17.52 5.48
CA LYS A 107 -4.86 -18.62 6.45
C LYS A 107 -4.28 -19.92 5.91
N THR A 108 -4.59 -20.27 4.67
CA THR A 108 -4.18 -21.55 4.06
C THR A 108 -2.95 -21.42 3.18
N ASN A 109 -2.53 -20.20 2.84
CA ASN A 109 -1.49 -19.89 1.85
C ASN A 109 -1.79 -20.44 0.45
N VAL A 110 -3.06 -20.67 0.11
CA VAL A 110 -3.49 -21.17 -1.19
C VAL A 110 -3.80 -20.00 -2.12
N THR A 111 -3.43 -20.14 -3.38
CA THR A 111 -3.81 -19.20 -4.45
C THR A 111 -4.81 -19.85 -5.39
N VAL A 112 -5.82 -19.08 -5.80
CA VAL A 112 -6.79 -19.48 -6.81
C VAL A 112 -6.84 -18.40 -7.88
N LYS A 113 -6.60 -18.79 -9.14
CA LYS A 113 -6.73 -17.88 -10.28
C LYS A 113 -8.20 -17.60 -10.55
N LEU A 114 -8.55 -16.32 -10.72
CA LEU A 114 -9.86 -15.93 -11.20
C LEU A 114 -9.85 -15.85 -12.71
N ASP A 115 -10.85 -16.46 -13.34
CA ASP A 115 -10.99 -16.46 -14.79
C ASP A 115 -11.52 -15.11 -15.28
N ILE A 116 -10.59 -14.27 -15.73
CA ILE A 116 -10.87 -13.03 -16.47
C ILE A 116 -10.17 -13.10 -17.82
N PRO A 117 -10.77 -12.54 -18.90
CA PRO A 117 -10.22 -12.65 -20.26
C PRO A 117 -8.91 -11.88 -20.50
N SER A 118 -8.17 -11.54 -19.47
CA SER A 118 -6.88 -10.86 -19.58
C SER A 118 -5.83 -11.55 -18.76
N ALA A 119 -4.64 -11.69 -19.33
CA ALA A 119 -3.50 -12.24 -18.62
C ALA A 119 -2.93 -11.23 -17.61
N ILE A 120 -2.77 -9.95 -17.98
CA ILE A 120 -2.05 -8.97 -17.17
C ILE A 120 -3.01 -8.06 -16.42
N VAL A 121 -2.94 -8.11 -15.08
CA VAL A 121 -3.70 -7.24 -14.18
C VAL A 121 -2.74 -6.23 -13.55
N LYS A 122 -2.91 -4.96 -13.90
CA LYS A 122 -2.02 -3.87 -13.47
C LYS A 122 -2.47 -3.15 -12.21
N SER A 123 -3.78 -3.05 -12.01
CA SER A 123 -4.32 -2.31 -10.87
C SER A 123 -5.62 -2.93 -10.36
N ILE A 124 -5.79 -2.87 -9.06
CA ILE A 124 -7.02 -3.26 -8.39
C ILE A 124 -7.40 -2.12 -7.44
N ARG A 125 -8.67 -1.77 -7.39
CA ARG A 125 -9.20 -0.79 -6.45
C ARG A 125 -10.51 -1.28 -5.85
N LYS A 126 -10.55 -1.40 -4.53
CA LYS A 126 -11.79 -1.64 -3.79
C LYS A 126 -12.65 -0.36 -3.83
N ILE A 127 -13.92 -0.48 -4.22
CA ILE A 127 -14.91 0.62 -4.25
C ILE A 127 -16.00 0.45 -3.21
N ALA A 128 -16.35 -0.77 -2.88
CA ALA A 128 -17.26 -1.11 -1.79
C ALA A 128 -16.95 -2.53 -1.30
N ASP A 129 -17.68 -3.00 -0.31
CA ASP A 129 -17.55 -4.38 0.16
C ASP A 129 -17.85 -5.35 -0.98
N SER A 130 -16.91 -6.26 -1.24
CA SER A 130 -16.95 -7.25 -2.33
C SER A 130 -17.05 -6.65 -3.75
N GLN A 131 -16.77 -5.34 -3.91
CA GLN A 131 -16.80 -4.67 -5.20
C GLN A 131 -15.43 -4.06 -5.55
N PHE A 132 -14.91 -4.44 -6.71
CA PHE A 132 -13.58 -4.01 -7.16
C PHE A 132 -13.59 -3.58 -8.61
N LEU A 133 -12.78 -2.58 -8.90
CA LEU A 133 -12.36 -2.25 -10.26
C LEU A 133 -10.99 -2.87 -10.52
N VAL A 134 -10.84 -3.52 -11.65
CA VAL A 134 -9.62 -4.22 -12.06
C VAL A 134 -9.19 -3.71 -13.42
N GLY A 135 -8.08 -2.98 -13.44
CA GLY A 135 -7.46 -2.49 -14.67
C GLY A 135 -6.51 -3.53 -15.25
N THR A 136 -6.74 -3.87 -16.52
CA THR A 136 -5.95 -4.86 -17.25
C THR A 136 -5.46 -4.29 -18.58
N GLU A 137 -4.63 -5.02 -19.29
CA GLU A 137 -4.25 -4.66 -20.67
C GLU A 137 -5.40 -4.81 -21.67
N ALA A 138 -6.43 -5.60 -21.35
CA ALA A 138 -7.61 -5.79 -22.19
C ALA A 138 -8.80 -4.89 -21.80
N GLY A 139 -8.61 -3.94 -20.86
CA GLY A 139 -9.62 -3.00 -20.43
C GLY A 139 -9.93 -3.05 -18.94
N LEU A 140 -11.07 -2.48 -18.57
CA LEU A 140 -11.52 -2.35 -17.19
C LEU A 140 -12.59 -3.41 -16.89
N TYR A 141 -12.41 -4.10 -15.77
CA TYR A 141 -13.36 -5.08 -15.26
C TYR A 141 -13.92 -4.61 -13.91
N PHE A 142 -15.20 -4.86 -13.73
CA PHE A 142 -15.88 -4.73 -12.46
C PHE A 142 -16.13 -6.11 -11.88
N ILE A 143 -15.72 -6.31 -10.64
CA ILE A 143 -15.93 -7.56 -9.89
C ILE A 143 -16.94 -7.27 -8.79
N ASN A 144 -18.01 -8.03 -8.76
CA ASN A 144 -18.99 -8.00 -7.71
C ASN A 144 -19.26 -9.43 -7.23
N ASN A 145 -19.11 -9.69 -5.92
CA ASN A 145 -19.30 -11.02 -5.33
C ASN A 145 -18.61 -12.14 -6.11
N HIS A 146 -17.31 -11.95 -6.42
CA HIS A 146 -16.46 -12.89 -7.15
C HIS A 146 -16.80 -13.10 -8.64
N THR A 147 -17.79 -12.39 -9.18
CA THR A 147 -18.14 -12.47 -10.61
C THR A 147 -17.55 -11.29 -11.37
N PRO A 148 -16.63 -11.51 -12.33
CA PRO A 148 -16.08 -10.47 -13.16
C PRO A 148 -17.07 -10.08 -14.26
N ARG A 149 -17.19 -8.78 -14.51
CA ARG A 149 -17.93 -8.22 -15.64
C ARG A 149 -17.07 -7.14 -16.31
N GLN A 150 -16.85 -7.28 -17.60
CA GLN A 150 -16.15 -6.25 -18.35
C GLN A 150 -17.05 -5.00 -18.49
N ILE A 151 -16.46 -3.85 -18.25
CA ILE A 151 -17.12 -2.55 -18.47
C ILE A 151 -16.68 -2.06 -19.83
N PHE A 152 -17.64 -1.96 -20.77
CA PHE A 152 -17.45 -1.22 -22.01
C PHE A 152 -17.88 0.22 -21.75
N LEU A 153 -16.98 1.17 -21.94
CA LEU A 153 -17.34 2.58 -22.01
C LEU A 153 -17.80 2.83 -23.46
N GLU A 154 -19.09 3.08 -23.65
CA GLU A 154 -19.65 3.58 -24.89
C GLU A 154 -19.26 5.05 -25.08
#